data_cad09fe0417a47f3767a67382d9ddb3b
#
_entry.id   cad09fe0417a47f3767a67382d9ddb3b
#
_cell.length_a   1.000
_cell.length_b   1.000
_cell.length_c   1.000
_cell.angle_alpha   90.00
_cell.angle_beta   90.00
_cell.angle_gamma   90.00
#
_symmetry.space_group_name_H-M   'P 1'
#
loop_
_entity.id
_entity.type
_entity.pdbx_description
1 polymer ?
#
loop_
_entity_poly.entity_id
_entity_poly.type
_entity_poly.pdbx_seq_one_letter_code
_entity_poly.pdbx_strand_id
1 'polypeptide(L)'
;MAALQQRLLALGYWTAETDGVFSVGTYHAVVAFQKVHGLARDGVVGPVTAGALVGADRPAPASRTGHVTEVDLAHQVLIVADDGRATWVFDASTGSVPGTTPAGFWSVFIEINGYEHGNLGVLYRPRYFAPRVAVHGYPDVPPTPASHGCVRVTNTSMDFIWAANLMPMRSAVWVY
;
A
#
# COMPACT_ATOMS: atom_id res chain seq x y z
N MET A 1 10.80 -15.63 13.18
CA MET A 1 9.90 -14.47 12.89
C MET A 1 10.69 -13.26 12.43
N ALA A 2 11.70 -12.76 13.14
CA ALA A 2 12.53 -11.63 12.69
C ALA A 2 13.10 -11.81 11.26
N ALA A 3 13.56 -13.01 10.90
CA ALA A 3 14.04 -13.30 9.54
C ALA A 3 12.94 -13.12 8.47
N LEU A 4 11.67 -13.43 8.78
CA LEU A 4 10.54 -13.17 7.90
C LEU A 4 10.35 -11.68 7.68
N GLN A 5 10.31 -10.89 8.76
CA GLN A 5 10.15 -9.43 8.70
C GLN A 5 11.30 -8.78 7.91
N GLN A 6 12.55 -9.20 8.16
CA GLN A 6 13.71 -8.74 7.41
C GLN A 6 13.61 -9.11 5.92
N ARG A 7 13.14 -10.32 5.60
CA ARG A 7 12.96 -10.75 4.20
C ARG A 7 11.89 -9.92 3.49
N LEU A 8 10.75 -9.67 4.14
CA LEU A 8 9.69 -8.81 3.60
C LEU A 8 10.23 -7.40 3.31
N LEU A 9 10.92 -6.77 4.26
CA LEU A 9 11.55 -5.45 4.06
C LEU A 9 12.59 -5.47 2.93
N ALA A 10 13.43 -6.50 2.84
CA ALA A 10 14.41 -6.63 1.75
C ALA A 10 13.74 -6.70 0.37
N LEU A 11 12.53 -7.27 0.31
CA LEU A 11 11.69 -7.30 -0.89
C LEU A 11 10.88 -6.01 -1.11
N GLY A 12 10.91 -5.06 -0.16
CA GLY A 12 10.20 -3.79 -0.24
C GLY A 12 8.81 -3.80 0.41
N TYR A 13 8.34 -4.93 0.93
CA TYR A 13 7.06 -4.98 1.66
C TYR A 13 7.24 -4.36 3.04
N TRP A 14 6.54 -3.26 3.26
CA TRP A 14 6.72 -2.48 4.48
C TRP A 14 6.08 -3.17 5.70
N THR A 15 6.85 -3.27 6.77
CA THR A 15 6.39 -3.62 8.11
C THR A 15 7.01 -2.66 9.12
N ALA A 16 6.25 -2.26 10.13
CA ALA A 16 6.69 -1.27 11.11
C ALA A 16 7.87 -1.75 11.97
N GLU A 17 7.96 -3.06 12.18
CA GLU A 17 8.85 -3.65 13.18
C GLU A 17 9.56 -4.90 12.64
N THR A 18 10.74 -5.19 13.19
CA THR A 18 11.52 -6.40 12.92
C THR A 18 11.92 -7.10 14.22
N ASP A 19 11.06 -7.01 15.21
CA ASP A 19 11.26 -7.47 16.60
C ASP A 19 11.07 -8.98 16.82
N GLY A 20 10.62 -9.68 15.76
CA GLY A 20 10.34 -11.11 15.84
C GLY A 20 8.93 -11.44 16.34
N VAL A 21 8.08 -10.43 16.59
CA VAL A 21 6.66 -10.60 16.96
C VAL A 21 5.79 -10.46 15.72
N PHE A 22 4.83 -11.37 15.50
CA PHE A 22 3.88 -11.27 14.40
C PHE A 22 2.81 -10.22 14.73
N SER A 23 3.09 -8.98 14.36
CA SER A 23 2.22 -7.83 14.58
C SER A 23 1.20 -7.64 13.43
N VAL A 24 0.26 -6.70 13.60
CA VAL A 24 -0.64 -6.26 12.53
C VAL A 24 0.15 -5.75 11.31
N GLY A 25 1.27 -5.05 11.53
CA GLY A 25 2.15 -4.59 10.45
C GLY A 25 2.78 -5.76 9.68
N THR A 26 3.23 -6.81 10.39
CA THR A 26 3.75 -8.03 9.75
C THR A 26 2.64 -8.75 8.95
N TYR A 27 1.42 -8.85 9.48
CA TYR A 27 0.27 -9.40 8.76
C TYR A 27 0.03 -8.69 7.43
N HIS A 28 -0.05 -7.35 7.43
CA HIS A 28 -0.28 -6.58 6.21
C HIS A 28 0.89 -6.67 5.21
N ALA A 29 2.14 -6.78 5.68
CA ALA A 29 3.28 -7.02 4.80
C ALA A 29 3.21 -8.40 4.13
N VAL A 30 2.77 -9.44 4.85
CA VAL A 30 2.53 -10.79 4.30
C VAL A 30 1.38 -10.75 3.29
N VAL A 31 0.25 -10.09 3.61
CA VAL A 31 -0.88 -9.95 2.69
C VAL A 31 -0.46 -9.23 1.41
N ALA A 32 0.31 -8.13 1.51
CA ALA A 32 0.82 -7.43 0.34
C ALA A 32 1.70 -8.34 -0.53
N PHE A 33 2.58 -9.13 0.10
CA PHE A 33 3.39 -10.13 -0.61
C PHE A 33 2.50 -11.18 -1.32
N GLN A 34 1.53 -11.74 -0.60
CA GLN A 34 0.60 -12.74 -1.17
C GLN A 34 -0.18 -12.19 -2.36
N LYS A 35 -0.65 -10.94 -2.27
CA LYS A 35 -1.37 -10.22 -3.34
C LYS A 35 -0.54 -10.13 -4.60
N VAL A 36 0.71 -9.65 -4.50
CA VAL A 36 1.62 -9.47 -5.64
C VAL A 36 2.00 -10.81 -6.28
N HIS A 37 2.12 -11.86 -5.47
CA HIS A 37 2.50 -13.20 -5.95
C HIS A 37 1.31 -14.11 -6.29
N GLY A 38 0.06 -13.59 -6.30
CA GLY A 38 -1.12 -14.37 -6.65
C GLY A 38 -1.43 -15.53 -5.71
N LEU A 39 -1.02 -15.41 -4.44
CA LEU A 39 -1.25 -16.42 -3.39
C LEU A 39 -2.57 -16.16 -2.66
N ALA A 40 -2.98 -17.10 -1.79
CA ALA A 40 -4.09 -16.89 -0.87
C ALA A 40 -3.78 -15.67 0.03
N ARG A 41 -4.70 -14.70 0.06
CA ARG A 41 -4.54 -13.39 0.73
C ARG A 41 -4.99 -13.48 2.20
N ASP A 42 -4.47 -14.45 2.94
CA ASP A 42 -4.89 -14.80 4.29
C ASP A 42 -3.95 -14.29 5.41
N GLY A 43 -2.78 -13.75 5.01
CA GLY A 43 -1.76 -13.31 5.94
C GLY A 43 -1.03 -14.44 6.67
N VAL A 44 -1.25 -15.70 6.27
CA VAL A 44 -0.63 -16.87 6.89
C VAL A 44 0.64 -17.28 6.12
N VAL A 45 1.75 -17.42 6.83
CA VAL A 45 3.01 -17.89 6.24
C VAL A 45 3.06 -19.42 6.34
N GLY A 46 2.19 -20.08 5.55
CA GLY A 46 2.21 -21.51 5.33
C GLY A 46 3.33 -21.95 4.36
N PRO A 47 3.44 -23.26 4.06
CA PRO A 47 4.51 -23.77 3.19
C PRO A 47 4.59 -23.12 1.81
N VAL A 48 3.43 -22.78 1.21
CA VAL A 48 3.35 -22.11 -0.10
C VAL A 48 3.93 -20.71 -0.03
N THR A 49 3.46 -19.89 0.93
CA THR A 49 3.95 -18.53 1.14
C THR A 49 5.43 -18.51 1.52
N ALA A 50 5.85 -19.42 2.41
CA ALA A 50 7.25 -19.53 2.81
C ALA A 50 8.16 -19.93 1.64
N GLY A 51 7.75 -20.90 0.81
CA GLY A 51 8.47 -21.29 -0.40
C GLY A 51 8.60 -20.14 -1.41
N ALA A 52 7.52 -19.40 -1.63
CA ALA A 52 7.54 -18.23 -2.50
C ALA A 52 8.49 -17.13 -1.99
N LEU A 53 8.50 -16.85 -0.69
CA LEU A 53 9.39 -15.86 -0.08
C LEU A 53 10.88 -16.16 -0.31
N VAL A 54 11.30 -17.43 -0.38
CA VAL A 54 12.71 -17.81 -0.58
C VAL A 54 13.21 -17.34 -1.94
N GLY A 55 12.43 -17.59 -3.00
CA GLY A 55 12.84 -17.30 -4.40
C GLY A 55 12.34 -15.97 -4.94
N ALA A 56 11.62 -15.17 -4.16
CA ALA A 56 11.03 -13.94 -4.65
C ALA A 56 12.07 -12.85 -4.89
N ASP A 57 11.85 -12.08 -5.94
CA ASP A 57 12.48 -10.79 -6.17
C ASP A 57 11.59 -9.63 -5.71
N ARG A 58 12.19 -8.45 -5.60
CA ARG A 58 11.45 -7.23 -5.34
C ARG A 58 10.48 -6.95 -6.51
N PRO A 59 9.22 -6.58 -6.28
CA PRO A 59 8.28 -6.31 -7.34
C PRO A 59 8.79 -5.25 -8.31
N ALA A 60 8.58 -5.46 -9.60
CA ALA A 60 8.85 -4.44 -10.60
C ALA A 60 7.67 -3.47 -10.68
N PRO A 61 7.88 -2.16 -10.51
CA PRO A 61 6.83 -1.18 -10.70
C PRO A 61 6.50 -1.02 -12.18
N ALA A 62 5.33 -0.48 -12.48
CA ALA A 62 4.92 -0.15 -13.84
C ALA A 62 5.65 1.10 -14.38
N SER A 63 5.89 2.09 -13.52
CA SER A 63 6.68 3.31 -13.83
C SER A 63 8.16 2.98 -14.00
N ARG A 64 8.81 3.69 -14.92
CA ARG A 64 10.22 3.45 -15.26
C ARG A 64 11.16 4.57 -14.84
N THR A 65 10.62 5.74 -14.58
CA THR A 65 11.41 6.94 -14.26
C THR A 65 10.67 7.82 -13.25
N GLY A 66 11.44 8.59 -12.49
CA GLY A 66 10.95 9.55 -11.52
C GLY A 66 10.38 8.90 -10.26
N HIS A 67 9.87 9.74 -9.38
CA HIS A 67 9.19 9.35 -8.15
C HIS A 67 7.68 9.23 -8.41
N VAL A 68 7.14 8.04 -8.33
CA VAL A 68 5.73 7.74 -8.64
C VAL A 68 5.13 6.86 -7.53
N THR A 69 3.97 7.26 -7.04
CA THR A 69 3.13 6.36 -6.25
C THR A 69 2.17 5.63 -7.18
N GLU A 70 2.21 4.31 -7.16
CA GLU A 70 1.36 3.46 -7.98
C GLU A 70 0.25 2.84 -7.14
N VAL A 71 -0.97 2.84 -7.67
CA VAL A 71 -2.11 2.11 -7.11
C VAL A 71 -2.44 0.99 -8.08
N ASP A 72 -2.02 -0.22 -7.75
CA ASP A 72 -2.33 -1.43 -8.51
C ASP A 72 -3.68 -1.97 -8.07
N LEU A 73 -4.70 -1.72 -8.90
CA LEU A 73 -6.08 -2.12 -8.62
C LEU A 73 -6.27 -3.65 -8.68
N ALA A 74 -5.50 -4.34 -9.49
CA ALA A 74 -5.61 -5.79 -9.64
C ALA A 74 -5.06 -6.52 -8.42
N HIS A 75 -3.91 -6.08 -7.94
CA HIS A 75 -3.26 -6.67 -6.76
C HIS A 75 -3.71 -6.04 -5.45
N GLN A 76 -4.35 -4.85 -5.48
CA GLN A 76 -4.77 -4.13 -4.28
C GLN A 76 -3.58 -3.77 -3.38
N VAL A 77 -2.57 -3.16 -3.98
CA VAL A 77 -1.37 -2.67 -3.29
C VAL A 77 -1.06 -1.23 -3.70
N LEU A 78 -0.43 -0.50 -2.79
CA LEU A 78 0.18 0.80 -3.04
C LEU A 78 1.68 0.61 -3.17
N ILE A 79 2.27 1.03 -4.29
CA ILE A 79 3.71 0.91 -4.55
C ILE A 79 4.29 2.31 -4.62
N VAL A 80 5.37 2.56 -3.90
CA VAL A 80 6.21 3.76 -4.09
C VAL A 80 7.41 3.34 -4.92
N ALA A 81 7.59 3.99 -6.06
CA ALA A 81 8.64 3.67 -7.02
C ALA A 81 9.52 4.88 -7.28
N ASP A 82 10.82 4.63 -7.39
CA ASP A 82 11.84 5.61 -7.74
C ASP A 82 12.67 5.06 -8.91
N ASP A 83 12.65 5.76 -10.03
CA ASP A 83 13.42 5.43 -11.24
C ASP A 83 13.32 3.96 -11.66
N GLY A 84 12.10 3.43 -11.70
CA GLY A 84 11.82 2.07 -12.12
C GLY A 84 12.09 0.99 -11.08
N ARG A 85 12.30 1.37 -9.82
CA ARG A 85 12.47 0.44 -8.71
C ARG A 85 11.39 0.67 -7.65
N ALA A 86 10.66 -0.38 -7.28
CA ALA A 86 9.76 -0.29 -6.13
C ALA A 86 10.57 -0.14 -4.85
N THR A 87 10.46 0.99 -4.18
CA THR A 87 11.10 1.23 -2.88
C THR A 87 10.28 0.65 -1.74
N TRP A 88 8.96 0.85 -1.82
CA TRP A 88 8.02 0.34 -0.82
C TRP A 88 6.76 -0.21 -1.46
N VAL A 89 6.21 -1.26 -0.86
CA VAL A 89 4.92 -1.88 -1.19
C VAL A 89 4.10 -1.99 0.08
N PHE A 90 2.89 -1.43 0.04
CA PHE A 90 1.94 -1.46 1.15
C PHE A 90 0.71 -2.26 0.75
N ASP A 91 0.16 -3.00 1.70
CA ASP A 91 -1.18 -3.55 1.58
C ASP A 91 -2.20 -2.42 1.46
N ALA A 92 -3.11 -2.53 0.50
CA ALA A 92 -4.11 -1.51 0.25
C ALA A 92 -5.49 -2.13 -0.04
N SER A 93 -6.53 -1.31 0.14
CA SER A 93 -7.90 -1.66 -0.25
C SER A 93 -8.53 -0.45 -0.93
N THR A 94 -8.93 -0.61 -2.19
CA THR A 94 -9.47 0.44 -3.03
C THR A 94 -11.00 0.40 -3.13
N GLY A 95 -11.60 1.17 -4.03
CA GLY A 95 -13.04 1.21 -4.23
C GLY A 95 -13.64 -0.15 -4.58
N SER A 96 -14.72 -0.54 -3.87
CA SER A 96 -15.42 -1.82 -4.07
C SER A 96 -16.22 -1.87 -5.38
N VAL A 97 -16.63 -0.71 -5.90
CA VAL A 97 -17.30 -0.60 -7.18
C VAL A 97 -16.28 -0.22 -8.26
N PRO A 98 -16.19 -0.99 -9.37
CA PRO A 98 -15.27 -0.68 -10.46
C PRO A 98 -15.37 0.77 -10.94
N GLY A 99 -14.21 1.43 -11.10
CA GLY A 99 -14.13 2.83 -11.56
C GLY A 99 -14.28 3.89 -10.48
N THR A 100 -14.64 3.54 -9.23
CA THR A 100 -14.71 4.52 -8.14
C THR A 100 -13.33 4.98 -7.66
N THR A 101 -12.30 4.13 -7.80
CA THR A 101 -10.90 4.56 -7.78
C THR A 101 -10.49 4.75 -9.25
N PRO A 102 -10.40 6.01 -9.74
CA PRO A 102 -10.27 6.27 -11.17
C PRO A 102 -8.86 5.94 -11.67
N ALA A 103 -8.78 5.05 -12.67
CA ALA A 103 -7.53 4.77 -13.36
C ALA A 103 -7.00 6.01 -14.09
N GLY A 104 -5.69 6.12 -14.23
CA GLY A 104 -5.03 7.22 -14.92
C GLY A 104 -3.85 7.81 -14.17
N PHE A 105 -3.34 8.93 -14.70
CA PHE A 105 -2.23 9.67 -14.12
C PHE A 105 -2.76 10.90 -13.37
N TRP A 106 -2.34 11.03 -12.14
CA TRP A 106 -2.79 12.03 -11.18
C TRP A 106 -1.58 12.67 -10.49
N SER A 107 -1.85 13.65 -9.63
CA SER A 107 -0.85 14.20 -8.71
C SER A 107 -1.47 14.54 -7.37
N VAL A 108 -0.69 14.45 -6.31
CA VAL A 108 -1.14 14.87 -4.97
C VAL A 108 -1.38 16.38 -4.98
N PHE A 109 -2.59 16.82 -4.62
CA PHE A 109 -2.98 18.24 -4.64
C PHE A 109 -3.51 18.79 -3.32
N ILE A 110 -3.88 17.90 -2.38
CA ILE A 110 -4.25 18.27 -1.00
C ILE A 110 -3.65 17.23 -0.06
N GLU A 111 -3.12 17.69 1.06
CA GLU A 111 -2.71 16.85 2.18
C GLU A 111 -3.25 17.42 3.50
N ILE A 112 -3.72 16.54 4.38
CA ILE A 112 -4.26 16.90 5.70
C ILE A 112 -3.53 16.06 6.75
N ASN A 113 -2.76 16.71 7.62
CA ASN A 113 -2.04 16.04 8.70
C ASN A 113 -2.94 15.92 9.95
N GLY A 114 -3.88 14.99 9.90
CA GLY A 114 -4.87 14.79 10.97
C GLY A 114 -6.04 13.94 10.50
N TYR A 115 -7.10 13.96 11.27
CA TYR A 115 -8.35 13.31 10.91
C TYR A 115 -9.24 14.26 10.10
N GLU A 116 -9.77 13.77 9.01
CA GLU A 116 -10.81 14.46 8.25
C GLU A 116 -12.13 13.70 8.37
N HIS A 117 -13.17 14.41 8.79
CA HIS A 117 -14.52 13.86 8.97
C HIS A 117 -15.38 14.19 7.76
N GLY A 118 -15.64 13.19 6.93
CA GLY A 118 -16.49 13.30 5.75
C GLY A 118 -17.80 12.50 5.87
N ASN A 119 -18.70 12.71 4.92
CA ASN A 119 -20.00 12.02 4.88
C ASN A 119 -19.87 10.48 4.71
N LEU A 120 -18.73 10.00 4.22
CA LEU A 120 -18.47 8.57 3.99
C LEU A 120 -17.55 7.94 5.05
N GLY A 121 -17.29 8.67 6.14
CA GLY A 121 -16.46 8.21 7.24
C GLY A 121 -15.28 9.14 7.56
N VAL A 122 -14.38 8.62 8.38
CA VAL A 122 -13.21 9.36 8.85
C VAL A 122 -11.98 8.88 8.08
N LEU A 123 -11.21 9.83 7.56
CA LEU A 123 -9.95 9.58 6.87
C LEU A 123 -8.79 10.02 7.79
N TYR A 124 -7.80 9.16 7.95
CA TYR A 124 -6.61 9.47 8.72
C TYR A 124 -5.48 9.94 7.79
N ARG A 125 -5.03 11.18 7.97
CA ARG A 125 -3.90 11.82 7.26
C ARG A 125 -4.01 11.71 5.73
N PRO A 126 -5.17 12.05 5.11
CA PRO A 126 -5.39 11.82 3.69
C PRO A 126 -4.47 12.67 2.81
N ARG A 127 -4.06 12.06 1.68
CA ARG A 127 -3.40 12.73 0.55
C ARG A 127 -4.25 12.54 -0.70
N TYR A 128 -4.93 13.60 -1.12
CA TYR A 128 -5.83 13.59 -2.26
C TYR A 128 -5.06 13.69 -3.56
N PHE A 129 -5.38 12.80 -4.50
CA PHE A 129 -4.76 12.77 -5.82
C PHE A 129 -5.76 12.84 -6.97
N ALA A 130 -7.02 12.50 -6.75
CA ALA A 130 -8.11 12.65 -7.72
C ALA A 130 -9.33 13.29 -7.02
N PRO A 131 -10.32 13.82 -7.78
CA PRO A 131 -11.50 14.43 -7.17
C PRO A 131 -12.19 13.48 -6.18
N ARG A 132 -12.20 13.85 -4.88
CA ARG A 132 -12.78 13.09 -3.77
C ARG A 132 -12.13 11.74 -3.49
N VAL A 133 -10.94 11.46 -4.04
CA VAL A 133 -10.18 10.22 -3.84
C VAL A 133 -8.81 10.52 -3.25
N ALA A 134 -8.50 9.88 -2.14
CA ALA A 134 -7.25 10.03 -1.41
C ALA A 134 -6.63 8.68 -1.06
N VAL A 135 -5.31 8.66 -0.86
CA VAL A 135 -4.66 7.64 -0.02
C VAL A 135 -4.79 8.09 1.42
N HIS A 136 -5.28 7.22 2.29
CA HIS A 136 -5.46 7.54 3.71
C HIS A 136 -5.30 6.33 4.61
N GLY A 137 -4.97 6.56 5.88
CA GLY A 137 -4.98 5.54 6.91
C GLY A 137 -6.40 5.13 7.27
N TYR A 138 -6.58 3.83 7.52
CA TYR A 138 -7.85 3.26 7.98
C TYR A 138 -7.58 2.09 8.93
N PRO A 139 -8.39 1.90 9.99
CA PRO A 139 -8.14 0.84 10.96
C PRO A 139 -8.37 -0.57 10.40
N ASP A 140 -9.19 -0.70 9.35
CA ASP A 140 -9.50 -1.98 8.70
C ASP A 140 -9.15 -1.90 7.20
N VAL A 141 -8.17 -2.71 6.79
CA VAL A 141 -7.71 -2.83 5.40
C VAL A 141 -7.88 -4.28 4.95
N PRO A 142 -9.07 -4.64 4.46
CA PRO A 142 -9.33 -6.01 4.01
C PRO A 142 -8.51 -6.35 2.75
N PRO A 143 -8.25 -7.64 2.49
CA PRO A 143 -7.45 -8.07 1.35
C PRO A 143 -8.10 -7.84 -0.03
N THR A 144 -9.33 -7.35 -0.03
CA THR A 144 -10.18 -7.10 -1.21
C THR A 144 -10.59 -5.63 -1.28
N PRO A 145 -11.06 -5.11 -2.45
CA PRO A 145 -11.62 -3.77 -2.55
C PRO A 145 -12.83 -3.58 -1.62
N ALA A 146 -12.83 -2.54 -0.77
CA ALA A 146 -13.89 -2.33 0.20
C ALA A 146 -14.23 -0.86 0.48
N SER A 147 -13.54 0.10 -0.16
CA SER A 147 -13.81 1.52 0.03
C SER A 147 -14.89 2.04 -0.93
N HIS A 148 -15.28 3.31 -0.80
CA HIS A 148 -16.13 4.03 -1.74
C HIS A 148 -15.34 4.71 -2.88
N GLY A 149 -14.02 4.46 -2.94
CA GLY A 149 -13.13 5.01 -3.98
C GLY A 149 -11.75 5.39 -3.49
N CYS A 150 -11.59 5.78 -2.22
CA CYS A 150 -10.28 6.04 -1.63
C CYS A 150 -9.41 4.77 -1.55
N VAL A 151 -8.12 4.98 -1.45
CA VAL A 151 -7.11 3.93 -1.25
C VAL A 151 -6.78 3.87 0.23
N ARG A 152 -7.25 2.81 0.90
CA ARG A 152 -6.98 2.56 2.32
C ARG A 152 -5.65 1.87 2.48
N VAL A 153 -4.83 2.35 3.39
CA VAL A 153 -3.67 1.67 3.97
C VAL A 153 -3.83 1.66 5.49
N THR A 154 -3.03 0.90 6.24
CA THR A 154 -3.11 0.95 7.70
C THR A 154 -2.71 2.34 8.22
N ASN A 155 -3.18 2.72 9.41
CA ASN A 155 -2.79 3.99 10.03
C ASN A 155 -1.27 4.06 10.21
N THR A 156 -0.62 2.97 10.62
CA THR A 156 0.85 2.89 10.77
C THR A 156 1.58 3.01 9.43
N SER A 157 1.04 2.42 8.35
CA SER A 157 1.57 2.65 7.00
C SER A 157 1.45 4.11 6.59
N MET A 158 0.31 4.74 6.90
CA MET A 158 0.10 6.15 6.59
C MET A 158 1.02 7.06 7.39
N ASP A 159 1.29 6.75 8.66
CA ASP A 159 2.28 7.46 9.47
C ASP A 159 3.68 7.39 8.86
N PHE A 160 4.09 6.22 8.36
CA PHE A 160 5.36 6.07 7.68
C PHE A 160 5.39 6.82 6.33
N ILE A 161 4.31 6.77 5.53
CA ILE A 161 4.18 7.53 4.28
C ILE A 161 4.36 9.03 4.53
N TRP A 162 3.83 9.54 5.64
CA TRP A 162 4.00 10.93 6.05
C TRP A 162 5.41 11.22 6.56
N ALA A 163 5.93 10.41 7.49
CA ALA A 163 7.23 10.62 8.11
C ALA A 163 8.38 10.58 7.10
N ALA A 164 8.31 9.65 6.13
CA ALA A 164 9.28 9.51 5.05
C ALA A 164 8.95 10.37 3.83
N ASN A 165 7.86 11.15 3.88
CA ASN A 165 7.37 12.01 2.78
C ASN A 165 7.30 11.29 1.43
N LEU A 166 6.72 10.08 1.43
CA LEU A 166 6.68 9.20 0.24
C LEU A 166 5.68 9.65 -0.83
N MET A 167 4.74 10.53 -0.50
CA MET A 167 3.74 11.08 -1.41
C MET A 167 3.67 12.61 -1.28
N PRO A 168 4.75 13.35 -1.55
CA PRO A 168 4.76 14.79 -1.36
C PRO A 168 3.75 15.50 -2.26
N MET A 169 3.36 16.73 -1.89
CA MET A 169 2.55 17.60 -2.74
C MET A 169 3.13 17.67 -4.16
N ARG A 170 2.25 17.52 -5.16
CA ARG A 170 2.56 17.50 -6.61
C ARG A 170 3.33 16.25 -7.08
N SER A 171 3.61 15.26 -6.23
CA SER A 171 4.16 13.99 -6.70
C SER A 171 3.16 13.25 -7.58
N ALA A 172 3.68 12.48 -8.52
CA ALA A 172 2.87 11.70 -9.46
C ALA A 172 2.19 10.50 -8.76
N VAL A 173 0.94 10.25 -9.15
CA VAL A 173 0.19 9.05 -8.75
C VAL A 173 -0.34 8.38 -10.01
N TRP A 174 -0.03 7.11 -10.21
CA TRP A 174 -0.52 6.32 -11.32
C TRP A 174 -1.43 5.19 -10.83
N VAL A 175 -2.67 5.20 -11.28
CA VAL A 175 -3.70 4.18 -10.95
C VAL A 175 -3.95 3.31 -12.19
N TYR A 176 -3.81 1.97 -12.07
CA TYR A 176 -4.02 1.01 -13.16
C TYR A 176 -4.58 -0.34 -12.68
#